data_fad0389d11741af2b2358cb77bbea102
#
_entry.id   fad0389d11741af2b2358cb77bbea102
#
_cell.length_a   1.000
_cell.length_b   1.000
_cell.length_c   1.000
_cell.angle_alpha   90.00
_cell.angle_beta   90.00
_cell.angle_gamma   90.00
#
_symmetry.space_group_name_H-M   'P 1'
#
loop_
_entity.id
_entity.type
_entity.pdbx_description
1 polymer ?
#
loop_
_entity_poly.entity_id
_entity_poly.type
_entity_poly.pdbx_seq_one_letter_code
_entity_poly.pdbx_strand_id
1 'polypeptide(L)'
;QEEMQEHFHELLVLNTSVLTAIENITDVPYVVYFEECDYEKIIETLKRENVRGIAGSFINDPETDIMEMKAQLSAGGIKMDNFEPALKWADLKKNSDGMVPVIVQDYRTDEVLMLAYMNEEAFETTINIGKMTYYSRSRQELWIKGMTSGHIQYVKSLTADCDYDTILAKVSQIGAACHTGNVSCFFNEIVKKEYMEKNPLKVLEDVYAIILDRKANPKEGSYTNYLFDKGLDKILKKMGEEASEIIIAAKNPDPEDIKYEISDFMYHMMVLMAEKGVTWEEITQELSQR
;
A
#
# COMPACT_ATOMS: atom_id res chain seq x y z
N GLN A 1 -23.37 29.83 -13.84
CA GLN A 1 -22.23 29.08 -14.34
C GLN A 1 -20.92 29.53 -13.66
N GLU A 2 -20.58 30.81 -13.72
CA GLU A 2 -19.37 31.37 -13.10
C GLU A 2 -19.32 31.12 -11.58
N GLU A 3 -20.43 31.34 -10.85
CA GLU A 3 -20.49 31.11 -9.40
C GLU A 3 -20.31 29.64 -8.99
N MET A 4 -20.69 28.65 -9.83
CA MET A 4 -20.45 27.24 -9.55
C MET A 4 -18.99 26.86 -9.77
N GLN A 5 -18.31 27.41 -10.76
CA GLN A 5 -16.91 27.13 -11.05
C GLN A 5 -15.94 27.69 -10.01
N GLU A 6 -16.30 28.81 -9.34
CA GLU A 6 -15.48 29.40 -8.28
C GLU A 6 -15.50 28.61 -6.96
N HIS A 7 -16.54 27.78 -6.73
CA HIS A 7 -16.78 27.16 -5.42
C HIS A 7 -16.68 25.64 -5.41
N PHE A 8 -16.73 24.98 -6.58
CA PHE A 8 -16.69 23.53 -6.70
C PHE A 8 -15.62 23.07 -7.69
N HIS A 9 -14.69 22.26 -7.20
CA HIS A 9 -13.65 21.64 -8.03
C HIS A 9 -14.11 20.33 -8.67
N GLU A 10 -15.09 19.64 -8.09
CA GLU A 10 -15.65 18.39 -8.56
C GLU A 10 -17.07 18.20 -8.00
N LEU A 11 -17.92 17.49 -8.74
CA LEU A 11 -19.30 17.17 -8.33
C LEU A 11 -19.47 15.65 -8.22
N LEU A 12 -20.31 15.20 -7.28
CA LEU A 12 -20.77 13.81 -7.23
C LEU A 12 -22.23 13.75 -7.75
N VAL A 13 -22.43 13.02 -8.83
CA VAL A 13 -23.74 12.84 -9.48
C VAL A 13 -24.33 11.51 -9.07
N LEU A 14 -25.39 11.51 -8.29
CA LEU A 14 -26.03 10.31 -7.74
C LEU A 14 -27.04 9.65 -8.69
N ASN A 15 -27.40 10.29 -9.78
CA ASN A 15 -28.38 9.78 -10.72
C ASN A 15 -27.98 10.08 -12.15
N THR A 16 -27.81 9.04 -12.96
CA THR A 16 -27.40 9.15 -14.36
C THR A 16 -28.41 9.88 -15.26
N SER A 17 -29.68 9.94 -14.87
CA SER A 17 -30.73 10.62 -15.65
C SER A 17 -30.55 12.12 -15.79
N VAL A 18 -29.74 12.76 -14.90
CA VAL A 18 -29.49 14.19 -14.91
C VAL A 18 -28.21 14.60 -15.64
N LEU A 19 -27.44 13.65 -16.18
CA LEU A 19 -26.13 13.92 -16.78
C LEU A 19 -26.21 14.95 -17.92
N THR A 20 -27.13 14.76 -18.86
CA THR A 20 -27.33 15.71 -19.97
C THR A 20 -27.74 17.12 -19.52
N ALA A 21 -28.48 17.21 -18.41
CA ALA A 21 -28.82 18.49 -17.83
C ALA A 21 -27.62 19.19 -17.20
N ILE A 22 -26.76 18.43 -16.49
CA ILE A 22 -25.54 18.94 -15.86
C ILE A 22 -24.57 19.46 -16.92
N GLU A 23 -24.35 18.72 -18.00
CA GLU A 23 -23.46 19.10 -19.12
C GLU A 23 -23.89 20.43 -19.78
N ASN A 24 -25.18 20.73 -19.79
CA ASN A 24 -25.70 22.00 -20.30
C ASN A 24 -25.58 23.18 -19.30
N ILE A 25 -25.28 22.92 -18.05
CA ILE A 25 -25.24 23.92 -16.99
C ILE A 25 -23.82 24.29 -16.58
N THR A 26 -22.88 23.30 -16.57
CA THR A 26 -21.52 23.51 -16.05
C THR A 26 -20.50 22.61 -16.73
N ASP A 27 -19.27 23.12 -16.84
CA ASP A 27 -18.08 22.36 -17.26
C ASP A 27 -17.27 21.80 -16.08
N VAL A 28 -17.79 21.90 -14.84
CA VAL A 28 -17.15 21.36 -13.65
C VAL A 28 -17.05 19.84 -13.78
N PRO A 29 -15.85 19.24 -13.59
CA PRO A 29 -15.69 17.81 -13.63
C PRO A 29 -16.55 17.09 -12.58
N TYR A 30 -17.01 15.88 -12.91
CA TYR A 30 -17.86 15.14 -12.00
C TYR A 30 -17.58 13.63 -11.98
N VAL A 31 -17.88 13.03 -10.82
CA VAL A 31 -17.88 11.57 -10.60
C VAL A 31 -19.34 11.10 -10.59
N VAL A 32 -19.63 9.97 -11.23
CA VAL A 32 -20.98 9.43 -11.32
C VAL A 32 -21.12 8.21 -10.43
N TYR A 33 -22.14 8.21 -9.58
CA TYR A 33 -22.45 7.08 -8.71
C TYR A 33 -23.37 6.09 -9.42
N PHE A 34 -23.01 4.81 -9.32
CA PHE A 34 -23.80 3.68 -9.78
C PHE A 34 -24.17 2.77 -8.60
N GLU A 35 -25.42 2.34 -8.54
CA GLU A 35 -25.88 1.39 -7.54
C GLU A 35 -25.39 -0.04 -7.85
N GLU A 36 -25.33 -0.39 -9.13
CA GLU A 36 -24.95 -1.71 -9.64
C GLU A 36 -23.84 -1.59 -10.69
N CYS A 37 -23.04 -2.66 -10.83
CA CYS A 37 -21.97 -2.75 -11.82
C CYS A 37 -22.54 -3.11 -13.21
N ASP A 38 -23.01 -2.10 -13.94
CA ASP A 38 -23.47 -2.21 -15.34
C ASP A 38 -22.37 -1.68 -16.27
N TYR A 39 -21.55 -2.57 -16.82
CA TYR A 39 -20.41 -2.20 -17.66
C TYR A 39 -20.80 -1.36 -18.88
N GLU A 40 -21.93 -1.64 -19.53
CA GLU A 40 -22.35 -0.90 -20.74
C GLU A 40 -22.64 0.56 -20.38
N LYS A 41 -23.41 0.80 -19.33
CA LYS A 41 -23.74 2.15 -18.85
C LYS A 41 -22.52 2.88 -18.28
N ILE A 42 -21.64 2.17 -17.57
CA ILE A 42 -20.40 2.72 -17.04
C ILE A 42 -19.49 3.19 -18.19
N ILE A 43 -19.30 2.35 -19.22
CA ILE A 43 -18.48 2.69 -20.39
C ILE A 43 -19.09 3.88 -21.15
N GLU A 44 -20.39 3.89 -21.38
CA GLU A 44 -21.07 5.02 -22.03
C GLU A 44 -20.87 6.32 -21.22
N THR A 45 -21.02 6.24 -19.91
CA THR A 45 -20.85 7.39 -19.00
C THR A 45 -19.41 7.91 -18.99
N LEU A 46 -18.42 7.03 -18.89
CA LEU A 46 -16.99 7.40 -18.86
C LEU A 46 -16.47 8.00 -20.18
N LYS A 47 -17.18 7.84 -21.27
CA LYS A 47 -16.89 8.50 -22.57
C LYS A 47 -17.32 9.96 -22.65
N ARG A 48 -18.07 10.45 -21.67
CA ARG A 48 -18.53 11.85 -21.62
C ARG A 48 -17.40 12.79 -21.17
N GLU A 49 -17.38 14.01 -21.68
CA GLU A 49 -16.23 14.91 -21.63
C GLU A 49 -15.80 15.31 -20.21
N ASN A 50 -16.75 15.55 -19.32
CA ASN A 50 -16.47 16.06 -17.95
C ASN A 50 -16.52 14.97 -16.88
N VAL A 51 -16.67 13.68 -17.24
CA VAL A 51 -16.65 12.58 -16.28
C VAL A 51 -15.21 12.24 -15.91
N ARG A 52 -14.88 12.33 -14.64
CA ARG A 52 -13.55 11.99 -14.09
C ARG A 52 -13.47 10.57 -13.55
N GLY A 53 -14.60 9.99 -13.19
CA GLY A 53 -14.62 8.66 -12.63
C GLY A 53 -16.02 8.19 -12.28
N ILE A 54 -16.06 7.00 -11.70
CA ILE A 54 -17.28 6.40 -11.16
C ILE A 54 -17.11 6.09 -9.67
N ALA A 55 -18.21 6.06 -8.96
CA ALA A 55 -18.32 5.59 -7.59
C ALA A 55 -19.45 4.56 -7.50
N GLY A 56 -19.38 3.68 -6.51
CA GLY A 56 -20.43 2.70 -6.25
C GLY A 56 -20.02 1.74 -5.15
N SER A 57 -21.00 1.20 -4.41
CA SER A 57 -20.74 0.25 -3.32
C SER A 57 -20.06 -1.03 -3.81
N PHE A 58 -20.35 -1.45 -5.05
CA PHE A 58 -19.73 -2.62 -5.68
C PHE A 58 -18.22 -2.51 -5.84
N ILE A 59 -17.65 -1.29 -5.92
CA ILE A 59 -16.19 -1.08 -6.02
C ILE A 59 -15.47 -1.55 -4.74
N ASN A 60 -16.13 -1.43 -3.60
CA ASN A 60 -15.60 -1.84 -2.29
C ASN A 60 -16.05 -3.26 -1.88
N ASP A 61 -16.83 -3.94 -2.70
CA ASP A 61 -17.24 -5.31 -2.45
C ASP A 61 -16.02 -6.24 -2.58
N PRO A 62 -15.69 -7.05 -1.55
CA PRO A 62 -14.58 -8.00 -1.60
C PRO A 62 -14.67 -9.03 -2.75
N GLU A 63 -15.88 -9.29 -3.27
CA GLU A 63 -16.10 -10.21 -4.39
C GLU A 63 -15.88 -9.54 -5.75
N THR A 64 -15.79 -8.21 -5.82
CA THR A 64 -15.53 -7.49 -7.06
C THR A 64 -14.04 -7.60 -7.47
N ASP A 65 -13.79 -8.21 -8.62
CA ASP A 65 -12.46 -8.21 -9.21
C ASP A 65 -12.22 -6.90 -9.98
N ILE A 66 -11.47 -5.97 -9.35
CA ILE A 66 -11.16 -4.66 -9.95
C ILE A 66 -10.30 -4.79 -11.21
N MET A 67 -9.47 -5.83 -11.34
CA MET A 67 -8.67 -6.03 -12.56
C MET A 67 -9.54 -6.51 -13.71
N GLU A 68 -10.50 -7.39 -13.45
CA GLU A 68 -11.51 -7.76 -14.45
C GLU A 68 -12.34 -6.53 -14.87
N MET A 69 -12.77 -5.70 -13.92
CA MET A 69 -13.47 -4.45 -14.22
C MET A 69 -12.62 -3.54 -15.13
N LYS A 70 -11.33 -3.34 -14.81
CA LYS A 70 -10.41 -2.57 -15.64
C LYS A 70 -10.29 -3.16 -17.06
N ALA A 71 -10.22 -4.48 -17.19
CA ALA A 71 -10.16 -5.17 -18.47
C ALA A 71 -11.41 -4.92 -19.31
N GLN A 72 -12.61 -5.03 -18.72
CA GLN A 72 -13.89 -4.76 -19.38
C GLN A 72 -14.00 -3.28 -19.83
N LEU A 73 -13.61 -2.34 -18.98
CA LEU A 73 -13.60 -0.92 -19.30
C LEU A 73 -12.59 -0.61 -20.42
N SER A 74 -11.41 -1.22 -20.40
CA SER A 74 -10.40 -1.08 -21.45
C SER A 74 -10.88 -1.64 -22.79
N ALA A 75 -11.54 -2.81 -22.78
CA ALA A 75 -12.17 -3.39 -23.96
C ALA A 75 -13.27 -2.48 -24.53
N GLY A 76 -13.95 -1.71 -23.68
CA GLY A 76 -14.93 -0.68 -24.04
C GLY A 76 -14.31 0.62 -24.57
N GLY A 77 -12.97 0.72 -24.65
CA GLY A 77 -12.24 1.88 -25.14
C GLY A 77 -11.98 2.98 -24.11
N ILE A 78 -12.13 2.68 -22.82
CA ILE A 78 -11.75 3.59 -21.74
C ILE A 78 -10.27 3.37 -21.42
N LYS A 79 -9.49 4.45 -21.38
CA LYS A 79 -8.07 4.37 -20.98
C LYS A 79 -7.98 4.02 -19.49
N MET A 80 -7.46 2.82 -19.20
CA MET A 80 -7.24 2.34 -17.84
C MET A 80 -5.74 2.29 -17.53
N ASP A 81 -5.42 2.47 -16.25
CA ASP A 81 -4.08 2.23 -15.73
C ASP A 81 -3.90 0.71 -15.49
N ASN A 82 -3.48 0.03 -16.56
CA ASN A 82 -3.16 -1.40 -16.57
C ASN A 82 -1.64 -1.61 -16.59
N PHE A 83 -1.20 -2.80 -16.22
CA PHE A 83 0.21 -3.17 -16.37
C PHE A 83 0.55 -3.32 -17.86
N GLU A 84 1.44 -2.46 -18.35
CA GLU A 84 2.01 -2.54 -19.69
C GLU A 84 3.47 -3.03 -19.56
N PRO A 85 3.77 -4.31 -19.87
CA PRO A 85 5.10 -4.86 -19.69
C PRO A 85 6.06 -4.27 -20.72
N ALA A 86 7.16 -3.68 -20.26
CA ALA A 86 8.26 -3.22 -21.10
C ALA A 86 9.12 -4.38 -21.65
N LEU A 87 9.13 -5.52 -20.95
CA LEU A 87 9.80 -6.76 -21.34
C LEU A 87 8.76 -7.86 -21.50
N LYS A 88 8.93 -8.66 -22.56
CA LYS A 88 8.11 -9.85 -22.82
C LYS A 88 8.76 -11.08 -22.19
N TRP A 89 7.97 -12.15 -21.99
CA TRP A 89 8.49 -13.43 -21.55
C TRP A 89 9.66 -13.95 -22.41
N ALA A 90 9.60 -13.72 -23.72
CA ALA A 90 10.66 -14.13 -24.66
C ALA A 90 12.01 -13.50 -24.35
N ASP A 91 12.04 -12.29 -23.77
CA ASP A 91 13.26 -11.55 -23.45
C ASP A 91 13.98 -12.09 -22.20
N LEU A 92 13.26 -12.85 -21.37
CA LEU A 92 13.81 -13.42 -20.15
C LEU A 92 14.63 -14.69 -20.44
N LYS A 93 15.68 -14.93 -19.68
CA LYS A 93 16.47 -16.17 -19.71
C LYS A 93 15.86 -17.20 -18.76
N LYS A 94 15.37 -18.28 -19.32
CA LYS A 94 14.76 -19.38 -18.58
C LYS A 94 15.84 -20.39 -18.13
N ASN A 95 15.59 -21.04 -17.00
CA ASN A 95 16.38 -22.21 -16.60
C ASN A 95 16.11 -23.42 -17.51
N SER A 96 16.75 -24.58 -17.22
CA SER A 96 16.58 -25.83 -18.00
C SER A 96 15.12 -26.32 -18.07
N ASP A 97 14.29 -25.93 -17.13
CA ASP A 97 12.88 -26.34 -17.05
C ASP A 97 11.93 -25.31 -17.71
N GLY A 98 12.49 -24.31 -18.39
CA GLY A 98 11.73 -23.25 -19.05
C GLY A 98 11.11 -22.23 -18.08
N MET A 99 11.63 -22.10 -16.88
CA MET A 99 11.11 -21.24 -15.82
C MET A 99 12.09 -20.14 -15.44
N VAL A 100 11.55 -19.06 -14.86
CA VAL A 100 12.31 -17.96 -14.26
C VAL A 100 12.02 -17.94 -12.75
N PRO A 101 13.04 -17.88 -11.89
CA PRO A 101 12.86 -17.68 -10.45
C PRO A 101 12.33 -16.26 -10.18
N VAL A 102 11.49 -16.15 -9.16
CA VAL A 102 10.89 -14.89 -8.72
C VAL A 102 11.16 -14.68 -7.24
N ILE A 103 11.94 -13.67 -6.92
CA ILE A 103 12.12 -13.17 -5.55
C ILE A 103 10.95 -12.24 -5.25
N VAL A 104 10.23 -12.54 -4.18
CA VAL A 104 9.04 -11.75 -3.78
C VAL A 104 9.38 -10.92 -2.56
N GLN A 105 9.17 -9.62 -2.66
CA GLN A 105 9.50 -8.62 -1.65
C GLN A 105 8.25 -7.79 -1.31
N ASP A 106 8.06 -7.51 -0.02
CA ASP A 106 7.05 -6.55 0.38
C ASP A 106 7.44 -5.13 -0.09
N TYR A 107 6.52 -4.42 -0.73
CA TYR A 107 6.80 -3.14 -1.36
C TYR A 107 7.03 -1.98 -0.37
N ARG A 108 6.58 -2.11 0.89
CA ARG A 108 6.71 -1.10 1.94
C ARG A 108 7.93 -1.35 2.81
N THR A 109 8.11 -2.60 3.23
CA THR A 109 9.15 -2.97 4.21
C THR A 109 10.45 -3.42 3.56
N ASP A 110 10.44 -3.67 2.23
CA ASP A 110 11.51 -4.31 1.48
C ASP A 110 11.91 -5.69 2.03
N GLU A 111 11.09 -6.29 2.89
CA GLU A 111 11.32 -7.64 3.40
C GLU A 111 11.14 -8.68 2.30
N VAL A 112 12.10 -9.58 2.15
CA VAL A 112 11.99 -10.70 1.21
C VAL A 112 11.04 -11.74 1.80
N LEU A 113 9.94 -11.97 1.11
CA LEU A 113 8.83 -12.81 1.60
C LEU A 113 9.00 -14.28 1.21
N MET A 114 9.35 -14.54 -0.05
CA MET A 114 9.48 -15.91 -0.56
C MET A 114 10.23 -15.93 -1.90
N LEU A 115 10.60 -17.13 -2.35
CA LEU A 115 11.03 -17.42 -3.70
C LEU A 115 10.08 -18.44 -4.33
N ALA A 116 9.67 -18.19 -5.57
CA ALA A 116 8.86 -19.09 -6.37
C ALA A 116 9.37 -19.12 -7.83
N TYR A 117 8.62 -19.77 -8.73
CA TYR A 117 8.97 -19.88 -10.15
C TYR A 117 7.76 -19.51 -11.00
N MET A 118 8.05 -18.92 -12.15
CA MET A 118 7.06 -18.65 -13.20
C MET A 118 7.44 -19.38 -14.48
N ASN A 119 6.46 -19.90 -15.20
CA ASN A 119 6.49 -20.17 -16.64
C ASN A 119 5.81 -19.00 -17.38
N GLU A 120 5.72 -19.05 -18.69
CA GLU A 120 5.11 -18.00 -19.53
C GLU A 120 3.66 -17.70 -19.09
N GLU A 121 2.86 -18.72 -18.93
CA GLU A 121 1.45 -18.60 -18.54
C GLU A 121 1.28 -17.94 -17.16
N ALA A 122 2.15 -18.27 -16.19
CA ALA A 122 2.16 -17.64 -14.87
C ALA A 122 2.54 -16.15 -14.93
N PHE A 123 3.51 -15.81 -15.78
CA PHE A 123 3.93 -14.43 -16.02
C PHE A 123 2.80 -13.59 -16.64
N GLU A 124 2.22 -14.07 -17.73
CA GLU A 124 1.12 -13.39 -18.41
C GLU A 124 -0.12 -13.25 -17.52
N THR A 125 -0.48 -14.32 -16.80
CA THR A 125 -1.59 -14.29 -15.85
C THR A 125 -1.34 -13.25 -14.76
N THR A 126 -0.11 -13.19 -14.19
CA THR A 126 0.23 -12.19 -13.16
C THR A 126 0.02 -10.76 -13.65
N ILE A 127 0.43 -10.45 -14.88
CA ILE A 127 0.25 -9.12 -15.48
C ILE A 127 -1.23 -8.82 -15.70
N ASN A 128 -1.97 -9.81 -16.24
CA ASN A 128 -3.38 -9.61 -16.58
C ASN A 128 -4.29 -9.41 -15.36
N ILE A 129 -4.07 -10.19 -14.28
CA ILE A 129 -4.94 -10.14 -13.11
C ILE A 129 -4.38 -9.29 -11.95
N GLY A 130 -3.13 -8.82 -12.04
CA GLY A 130 -2.49 -8.03 -10.98
C GLY A 130 -2.23 -8.78 -9.67
N LYS A 131 -2.38 -10.10 -9.66
CA LYS A 131 -2.13 -10.99 -8.52
C LYS A 131 -1.00 -11.95 -8.86
N MET A 132 -0.06 -12.15 -7.93
CA MET A 132 1.06 -13.05 -8.18
C MET A 132 0.59 -14.47 -8.47
N THR A 133 0.92 -14.93 -9.65
CA THR A 133 0.67 -16.29 -10.14
C THR A 133 2.02 -16.98 -10.35
N TYR A 134 2.16 -18.18 -9.87
CA TYR A 134 3.37 -18.99 -9.94
C TYR A 134 3.09 -20.30 -10.62
N TYR A 135 4.16 -20.98 -11.03
CA TYR A 135 4.11 -22.37 -11.48
C TYR A 135 4.65 -23.29 -10.41
N SER A 136 3.82 -24.20 -9.93
CA SER A 136 4.21 -25.21 -8.95
C SER A 136 4.95 -26.37 -9.63
N ARG A 137 6.27 -26.47 -9.41
CA ARG A 137 7.10 -27.56 -10.00
C ARG A 137 6.68 -28.95 -9.53
N SER A 138 6.24 -29.07 -8.29
CA SER A 138 5.82 -30.36 -7.71
C SER A 138 4.44 -30.81 -8.17
N ARG A 139 3.51 -29.86 -8.38
CA ARG A 139 2.14 -30.14 -8.82
C ARG A 139 1.95 -30.01 -10.33
N GLN A 140 2.91 -29.41 -11.02
CA GLN A 140 2.86 -29.15 -12.47
C GLN A 140 1.63 -28.34 -12.88
N GLU A 141 1.27 -27.31 -12.09
CA GLU A 141 0.08 -26.47 -12.29
C GLU A 141 0.33 -25.01 -11.92
N LEU A 142 -0.47 -24.12 -12.47
CA LEU A 142 -0.51 -22.73 -12.04
C LEU A 142 -1.05 -22.61 -10.63
N TRP A 143 -0.50 -21.65 -9.91
CA TRP A 143 -0.86 -21.33 -8.55
C TRP A 143 -0.98 -19.82 -8.32
N ILE A 144 -2.20 -19.30 -8.29
CA ILE A 144 -2.47 -17.92 -7.89
C ILE A 144 -2.35 -17.85 -6.36
N LYS A 145 -1.41 -17.01 -5.91
CA LYS A 145 -1.13 -16.87 -4.48
C LYS A 145 -2.33 -16.32 -3.73
N GLY A 146 -2.75 -17.06 -2.72
CA GLY A 146 -3.83 -16.64 -1.82
C GLY A 146 -5.25 -17.04 -2.23
N MET A 147 -5.47 -17.67 -3.40
CA MET A 147 -6.82 -18.06 -3.83
C MET A 147 -7.55 -18.96 -2.83
N THR A 148 -6.83 -19.83 -2.12
CA THR A 148 -7.43 -20.73 -1.12
C THR A 148 -7.35 -20.18 0.30
N SER A 149 -6.25 -19.44 0.62
CA SER A 149 -5.96 -18.99 1.99
C SER A 149 -6.41 -17.56 2.28
N GLY A 150 -6.78 -16.78 1.27
CA GLY A 150 -6.99 -15.33 1.38
C GLY A 150 -5.70 -14.50 1.45
N HIS A 151 -4.53 -15.15 1.53
CA HIS A 151 -3.23 -14.46 1.64
C HIS A 151 -2.69 -14.06 0.26
N ILE A 152 -3.39 -13.12 -0.37
CA ILE A 152 -3.14 -12.66 -1.74
C ILE A 152 -1.88 -11.76 -1.79
N GLN A 153 -1.19 -11.80 -2.92
CA GLN A 153 -0.08 -10.91 -3.25
C GLN A 153 -0.48 -10.04 -4.45
N TYR A 154 -0.78 -8.76 -4.20
CA TYR A 154 -1.07 -7.80 -5.26
C TYR A 154 0.22 -7.21 -5.80
N VAL A 155 0.39 -7.27 -7.11
CA VAL A 155 1.58 -6.76 -7.82
C VAL A 155 1.67 -5.23 -7.67
N LYS A 156 2.86 -4.75 -7.32
CA LYS A 156 3.23 -3.33 -7.39
C LYS A 156 4.24 -3.08 -8.51
N SER A 157 5.24 -3.95 -8.66
CA SER A 157 6.15 -3.94 -9.80
C SER A 157 6.76 -5.31 -10.02
N LEU A 158 7.13 -5.58 -11.28
CA LEU A 158 7.98 -6.71 -11.69
C LEU A 158 9.21 -6.13 -12.38
N THR A 159 10.39 -6.50 -11.94
CA THR A 159 11.68 -6.01 -12.49
C THR A 159 12.58 -7.22 -12.75
N ALA A 160 13.13 -7.32 -13.95
CA ALA A 160 14.16 -8.32 -14.24
C ALA A 160 15.52 -7.84 -13.72
N ASP A 161 16.40 -8.77 -13.36
CA ASP A 161 17.78 -8.45 -13.00
C ASP A 161 18.63 -8.08 -14.23
N CYS A 162 19.91 -7.85 -14.04
CA CYS A 162 20.81 -7.29 -15.06
C CYS A 162 21.03 -8.22 -16.28
N ASP A 163 20.82 -9.51 -16.16
CA ASP A 163 20.99 -10.50 -17.23
C ASP A 163 19.70 -11.27 -17.54
N TYR A 164 18.57 -10.79 -17.02
CA TYR A 164 17.19 -11.26 -17.31
C TYR A 164 16.89 -12.70 -16.90
N ASP A 165 17.59 -13.26 -15.93
CA ASP A 165 17.39 -14.65 -15.47
C ASP A 165 16.61 -14.76 -14.15
N THR A 166 16.31 -13.62 -13.50
CA THR A 166 15.57 -13.55 -12.24
C THR A 166 14.59 -12.36 -12.25
N ILE A 167 13.42 -12.55 -11.66
CA ILE A 167 12.43 -11.47 -11.47
C ILE A 167 12.40 -11.07 -10.00
N LEU A 168 12.48 -9.77 -9.70
CA LEU A 168 12.10 -9.19 -8.43
C LEU A 168 10.65 -8.69 -8.54
N ALA A 169 9.76 -9.28 -7.74
CA ALA A 169 8.37 -8.86 -7.61
C ALA A 169 8.18 -8.08 -6.31
N LYS A 170 7.87 -6.79 -6.40
CA LYS A 170 7.37 -6.02 -5.24
C LYS A 170 5.86 -6.16 -5.16
N VAL A 171 5.37 -6.56 -3.99
CA VAL A 171 3.95 -6.90 -3.78
C VAL A 171 3.38 -6.24 -2.52
N SER A 172 2.08 -6.00 -2.53
CA SER A 172 1.30 -5.78 -1.31
C SER A 172 0.82 -7.15 -0.82
N GLN A 173 1.39 -7.64 0.29
CA GLN A 173 1.04 -8.93 0.87
C GLN A 173 -0.15 -8.80 1.83
N ILE A 174 -1.18 -9.62 1.62
CA ILE A 174 -2.26 -9.79 2.60
C ILE A 174 -1.96 -11.00 3.48
N GLY A 175 -1.92 -10.79 4.79
CA GLY A 175 -1.61 -11.85 5.75
C GLY A 175 -0.21 -12.46 5.58
N ALA A 176 -0.05 -13.73 5.91
CA ALA A 176 1.24 -14.43 5.88
C ALA A 176 1.61 -14.90 4.47
N ALA A 177 2.86 -14.66 4.04
CA ALA A 177 3.35 -15.22 2.79
C ALA A 177 3.59 -16.74 2.89
N CYS A 178 4.08 -17.20 4.02
CA CYS A 178 4.37 -18.61 4.24
C CYS A 178 3.12 -19.43 4.57
N HIS A 179 3.06 -20.67 4.08
CA HIS A 179 1.97 -21.62 4.41
C HIS A 179 1.97 -22.06 5.88
N THR A 180 3.08 -21.83 6.61
CA THR A 180 3.18 -22.09 8.06
C THR A 180 2.61 -20.96 8.92
N GLY A 181 2.13 -19.86 8.32
CA GLY A 181 1.63 -18.70 9.01
C GLY A 181 2.67 -17.62 9.31
N ASN A 182 3.95 -17.83 8.94
CA ASN A 182 4.98 -16.80 9.06
C ASN A 182 4.85 -15.73 7.97
N VAL A 183 5.22 -14.49 8.29
CA VAL A 183 5.23 -13.37 7.34
C VAL A 183 6.13 -13.68 6.15
N SER A 184 7.32 -14.20 6.39
CA SER A 184 8.30 -14.60 5.37
C SER A 184 8.55 -16.11 5.42
N CYS A 185 8.97 -16.68 4.30
CA CYS A 185 9.46 -18.06 4.22
C CYS A 185 10.89 -18.24 4.74
N PHE A 186 11.62 -17.13 4.94
CA PHE A 186 13.03 -17.13 5.34
C PHE A 186 13.18 -16.96 6.86
N PHE A 187 12.78 -17.99 7.61
CA PHE A 187 12.86 -18.00 9.08
C PHE A 187 13.74 -19.13 9.66
N ASN A 188 14.28 -20.02 8.81
CA ASN A 188 15.21 -21.06 9.25
C ASN A 188 16.64 -20.56 9.07
N GLU A 189 17.28 -20.22 10.18
CA GLU A 189 18.63 -19.72 10.19
C GLU A 189 19.63 -20.84 9.86
N ILE A 190 20.55 -20.59 8.91
CA ILE A 190 21.62 -21.53 8.54
C ILE A 190 22.91 -21.12 9.26
N VAL A 191 23.25 -19.84 9.25
CA VAL A 191 24.41 -19.27 9.94
C VAL A 191 24.11 -17.83 10.32
N LYS A 192 24.54 -17.43 11.50
CA LYS A 192 24.38 -16.07 12.00
C LYS A 192 25.67 -15.59 12.65
N LYS A 193 26.05 -14.35 12.36
CA LYS A 193 27.00 -13.59 13.17
C LYS A 193 26.25 -12.67 14.11
N GLU A 194 26.87 -12.32 15.21
CA GLU A 194 26.36 -11.25 16.06
C GLU A 194 26.39 -9.91 15.29
N TYR A 195 25.23 -9.32 15.05
CA TYR A 195 25.05 -8.03 14.40
C TYR A 195 23.76 -7.38 14.87
N MET A 196 23.63 -6.08 14.67
CA MET A 196 22.39 -5.38 14.99
C MET A 196 21.30 -5.75 13.96
N GLU A 197 20.36 -6.59 14.37
CA GLU A 197 19.31 -7.15 13.47
C GLU A 197 18.28 -6.12 13.01
N LYS A 198 18.06 -5.09 13.83
CA LYS A 198 17.00 -4.13 13.55
C LYS A 198 17.44 -3.10 12.52
N ASN A 199 16.68 -3.01 11.43
CA ASN A 199 16.75 -1.82 10.57
C ASN A 199 16.38 -0.59 11.42
N PRO A 200 17.27 0.40 11.58
CA PRO A 200 17.01 1.56 12.43
C PRO A 200 15.72 2.31 12.06
N LEU A 201 15.38 2.38 10.78
CA LEU A 201 14.17 3.04 10.32
C LEU A 201 12.90 2.24 10.62
N LYS A 202 13.00 0.91 10.65
CA LYS A 202 11.87 0.03 11.02
C LYS A 202 11.51 0.16 12.50
N VAL A 203 12.44 0.56 13.36
CA VAL A 203 12.16 0.80 14.79
C VAL A 203 11.05 1.84 14.98
N LEU A 204 10.96 2.84 14.12
CA LEU A 204 9.92 3.86 14.19
C LEU A 204 8.53 3.28 13.91
N GLU A 205 8.41 2.41 12.89
CA GLU A 205 7.16 1.69 12.60
C GLU A 205 6.78 0.75 13.74
N ASP A 206 7.73 -0.03 14.26
CA ASP A 206 7.50 -0.99 15.34
C ASP A 206 6.99 -0.27 16.60
N VAL A 207 7.62 0.84 16.99
CA VAL A 207 7.19 1.65 18.15
C VAL A 207 5.82 2.27 17.91
N TYR A 208 5.56 2.81 16.73
CA TYR A 208 4.26 3.38 16.38
C TYR A 208 3.15 2.33 16.40
N ALA A 209 3.40 1.13 15.89
CA ALA A 209 2.45 0.01 15.96
C ALA A 209 2.12 -0.37 17.42
N ILE A 210 3.12 -0.38 18.31
CA ILE A 210 2.91 -0.61 19.75
C ILE A 210 2.05 0.50 20.36
N ILE A 211 2.26 1.76 20.00
CA ILE A 211 1.48 2.90 20.49
C ILE A 211 0.02 2.77 20.05
N LEU A 212 -0.23 2.42 18.77
CA LEU A 212 -1.57 2.17 18.24
C LEU A 212 -2.25 1.00 18.96
N ASP A 213 -1.52 -0.10 19.19
CA ASP A 213 -2.04 -1.24 19.95
C ASP A 213 -2.42 -0.82 21.40
N ARG A 214 -1.62 0.00 22.07
CA ARG A 214 -1.94 0.49 23.41
C ARG A 214 -3.16 1.41 23.41
N LYS A 215 -3.41 2.16 22.35
CA LYS A 215 -4.63 2.97 22.20
C LYS A 215 -5.86 2.09 22.02
N ALA A 216 -5.78 1.06 21.18
CA ALA A 216 -6.88 0.14 20.90
C ALA A 216 -7.13 -0.86 22.03
N ASN A 217 -6.06 -1.36 22.66
CA ASN A 217 -6.05 -2.39 23.70
C ASN A 217 -5.31 -1.89 24.95
N PRO A 218 -5.96 -1.07 25.81
CA PRO A 218 -5.33 -0.48 26.98
C PRO A 218 -4.76 -1.55 27.94
N LYS A 219 -3.53 -1.28 28.43
CA LYS A 219 -2.85 -2.16 29.37
C LYS A 219 -2.57 -1.43 30.67
N GLU A 220 -2.90 -2.04 31.79
CA GLU A 220 -2.66 -1.48 33.12
C GLU A 220 -1.16 -1.19 33.33
N GLY A 221 -0.87 -0.02 33.93
CA GLY A 221 0.51 0.44 34.17
C GLY A 221 1.26 0.96 32.95
N SER A 222 0.61 1.02 31.78
CA SER A 222 1.21 1.56 30.56
C SER A 222 1.32 3.09 30.60
N TYR A 223 2.53 3.63 30.41
CA TYR A 223 2.74 5.06 30.26
C TYR A 223 2.05 5.64 29.02
N THR A 224 2.01 4.88 27.92
CA THR A 224 1.29 5.27 26.71
C THR A 224 -0.21 5.48 27.00
N ASN A 225 -0.82 4.53 27.72
CA ASN A 225 -2.24 4.66 28.11
C ASN A 225 -2.46 5.85 29.07
N TYR A 226 -1.56 6.09 30.01
CA TYR A 226 -1.61 7.28 30.85
C TYR A 226 -1.64 8.57 30.03
N LEU A 227 -0.85 8.67 28.95
CA LEU A 227 -0.86 9.86 28.08
C LEU A 227 -2.21 10.02 27.36
N PHE A 228 -2.77 8.94 26.81
CA PHE A 228 -4.10 8.97 26.18
C PHE A 228 -5.20 9.31 27.18
N ASP A 229 -5.18 8.75 28.37
CA ASP A 229 -6.16 9.03 29.44
C ASP A 229 -6.12 10.49 29.89
N LYS A 230 -4.92 11.11 29.95
CA LYS A 230 -4.76 12.52 30.29
C LYS A 230 -5.08 13.47 29.11
N GLY A 231 -5.17 12.93 27.92
CA GLY A 231 -5.62 13.63 26.72
C GLY A 231 -4.57 14.56 26.09
N LEU A 232 -5.02 15.26 25.08
CA LEU A 232 -4.20 16.04 24.16
C LEU A 232 -3.28 17.05 24.86
N ASP A 233 -3.78 17.78 25.86
CA ASP A 233 -2.99 18.81 26.55
C ASP A 233 -1.77 18.22 27.25
N LYS A 234 -1.90 17.02 27.83
CA LYS A 234 -0.78 16.32 28.44
C LYS A 234 0.26 15.87 27.41
N ILE A 235 -0.19 15.37 26.27
CA ILE A 235 0.69 14.95 25.16
C ILE A 235 1.46 16.16 24.64
N LEU A 236 0.78 17.28 24.36
CA LEU A 236 1.40 18.52 23.89
C LEU A 236 2.38 19.11 24.91
N LYS A 237 2.02 19.06 26.20
CA LYS A 237 2.92 19.48 27.27
C LYS A 237 4.23 18.68 27.23
N LYS A 238 4.15 17.34 27.13
CA LYS A 238 5.35 16.50 27.06
C LYS A 238 6.19 16.80 25.82
N MET A 239 5.58 16.95 24.64
CA MET A 239 6.33 17.36 23.45
C MET A 239 7.07 18.69 23.64
N GLY A 240 6.45 19.68 24.29
CA GLY A 240 7.10 20.97 24.59
C GLY A 240 8.25 20.84 25.57
N GLU A 241 8.12 19.97 26.59
CA GLU A 241 9.18 19.64 27.54
C GLU A 241 10.38 19.04 26.81
N GLU A 242 10.19 17.95 26.04
CA GLU A 242 11.26 17.26 25.30
C GLU A 242 11.91 18.16 24.24
N ALA A 243 11.13 18.97 23.53
CA ALA A 243 11.69 19.95 22.58
C ALA A 243 12.63 20.96 23.26
N SER A 244 12.30 21.40 24.48
CA SER A 244 13.14 22.30 25.29
C SER A 244 14.39 21.59 25.78
N GLU A 245 14.28 20.34 26.19
CA GLU A 245 15.39 19.50 26.66
C GLU A 245 16.38 19.19 25.52
N ILE A 246 15.90 18.97 24.27
CA ILE A 246 16.77 18.88 23.08
C ILE A 246 17.61 20.14 22.92
N ILE A 247 17.00 21.35 23.06
CA ILE A 247 17.73 22.63 22.92
C ILE A 247 18.83 22.76 23.99
N ILE A 248 18.56 22.30 25.20
CA ILE A 248 19.53 22.32 26.32
C ILE A 248 20.62 21.29 26.06
N ALA A 249 20.25 20.04 25.75
CA ALA A 249 21.19 18.95 25.50
C ALA A 249 22.11 19.24 24.30
N ALA A 250 21.62 19.93 23.26
CA ALA A 250 22.43 20.34 22.11
C ALA A 250 23.58 21.29 22.46
N LYS A 251 23.59 21.89 23.66
CA LYS A 251 24.69 22.72 24.18
C LYS A 251 25.73 21.91 24.97
N ASN A 252 25.41 20.68 25.33
CA ASN A 252 26.33 19.80 26.07
C ASN A 252 27.32 19.15 25.09
N PRO A 253 28.57 18.92 25.51
CA PRO A 253 29.57 18.27 24.66
C PRO A 253 29.33 16.76 24.50
N ASP A 254 28.55 16.13 25.36
CA ASP A 254 28.23 14.70 25.30
C ASP A 254 27.04 14.46 24.35
N PRO A 255 27.22 13.72 23.25
CA PRO A 255 26.12 13.39 22.34
C PRO A 255 25.09 12.43 22.91
N GLU A 256 25.37 11.77 24.04
CA GLU A 256 24.42 10.85 24.67
C GLU A 256 23.18 11.58 25.17
N ASP A 257 23.35 12.78 25.79
CA ASP A 257 22.23 13.56 26.29
C ASP A 257 21.22 13.89 25.20
N ILE A 258 21.69 14.45 24.07
CA ILE A 258 20.83 14.82 22.97
C ILE A 258 20.15 13.60 22.31
N LYS A 259 20.80 12.44 22.32
CA LYS A 259 20.23 11.19 21.81
C LYS A 259 18.98 10.79 22.62
N TYR A 260 19.02 10.89 23.94
CA TYR A 260 17.88 10.57 24.81
C TYR A 260 16.72 11.53 24.55
N GLU A 261 16.98 12.83 24.55
CA GLU A 261 15.93 13.84 24.37
C GLU A 261 15.26 13.75 22.98
N ILE A 262 16.05 13.50 21.93
CA ILE A 262 15.48 13.26 20.59
C ILE A 262 14.60 12.00 20.59
N SER A 263 15.02 10.92 21.26
CA SER A 263 14.24 9.69 21.32
C SER A 263 12.91 9.89 22.05
N ASP A 264 12.91 10.62 23.15
CA ASP A 264 11.71 10.93 23.93
C ASP A 264 10.78 11.88 23.16
N PHE A 265 11.32 12.88 22.48
CA PHE A 265 10.55 13.74 21.58
C PHE A 265 9.86 12.94 20.47
N MET A 266 10.61 12.05 19.78
CA MET A 266 10.05 11.18 18.73
C MET A 266 8.96 10.27 19.26
N TYR A 267 9.12 9.71 20.47
CA TYR A 267 8.11 8.90 21.12
C TYR A 267 6.83 9.68 21.37
N HIS A 268 6.91 10.87 21.97
CA HIS A 268 5.73 11.71 22.26
C HIS A 268 5.09 12.25 20.98
N MET A 269 5.88 12.50 19.92
CA MET A 269 5.38 12.84 18.58
C MET A 269 4.54 11.69 18.00
N MET A 270 5.00 10.44 18.11
CA MET A 270 4.24 9.27 17.66
C MET A 270 2.93 9.08 18.46
N VAL A 271 2.93 9.39 19.76
CA VAL A 271 1.69 9.39 20.56
C VAL A 271 0.73 10.46 20.06
N LEU A 272 1.22 11.66 19.72
CA LEU A 272 0.39 12.71 19.11
C LEU A 272 -0.14 12.29 17.75
N MET A 273 0.69 11.69 16.90
CA MET A 273 0.26 11.14 15.60
C MET A 273 -0.90 10.15 15.79
N ALA A 274 -0.76 9.19 16.71
CA ALA A 274 -1.81 8.22 17.02
C ALA A 274 -3.08 8.89 17.56
N GLU A 275 -2.95 9.94 18.39
CA GLU A 275 -4.09 10.70 18.90
C GLU A 275 -4.85 11.45 17.80
N LYS A 276 -4.15 11.97 16.80
CA LYS A 276 -4.71 12.71 15.67
C LYS A 276 -5.05 11.83 14.47
N GLY A 277 -4.70 10.55 14.47
CA GLY A 277 -4.92 9.64 13.35
C GLY A 277 -4.00 9.92 12.15
N VAL A 278 -2.82 10.53 12.38
CA VAL A 278 -1.83 10.82 11.34
C VAL A 278 -0.84 9.66 11.22
N THR A 279 -0.57 9.21 10.01
CA THR A 279 0.30 8.06 9.72
C THR A 279 1.72 8.47 9.32
N TRP A 280 2.67 7.51 9.38
CA TRP A 280 4.01 7.73 8.84
C TRP A 280 4.01 7.95 7.33
N GLU A 281 3.09 7.31 6.59
CA GLU A 281 2.95 7.53 5.15
C GLU A 281 2.64 9.00 4.84
N GLU A 282 1.69 9.60 5.55
CA GLU A 282 1.32 11.01 5.36
C GLU A 282 2.48 11.95 5.70
N ILE A 283 3.18 11.71 6.80
CA ILE A 283 4.34 12.52 7.21
C ILE A 283 5.48 12.41 6.19
N THR A 284 5.82 11.19 5.76
CA THR A 284 6.93 10.97 4.82
C THR A 284 6.59 11.45 3.42
N GLN A 285 5.33 11.37 2.99
CA GLN A 285 4.87 11.95 1.74
C GLN A 285 5.05 13.47 1.73
N GLU A 286 4.67 14.16 2.79
CA GLU A 286 4.86 15.60 2.93
C GLU A 286 6.35 15.97 2.96
N LEU A 287 7.18 15.21 3.67
CA LEU A 287 8.63 15.40 3.71
C LEU A 287 9.29 15.21 2.34
N SER A 288 8.82 14.25 1.55
CA SER A 288 9.38 13.94 0.23
C SER A 288 9.17 15.05 -0.81
N GLN A 289 8.25 15.98 -0.54
CA GLN A 289 7.95 17.12 -1.41
C GLN A 289 8.79 18.36 -1.09
N ARG A 290 9.64 18.31 -0.05
CA ARG A 290 10.52 19.40 0.38
C ARG A 290 11.93 19.26 -0.19
#